data_d9225fd2056126a22f34bb885b369253
#
_entry.id   d9225fd2056126a22f34bb885b369253
#
_cell.length_a   1.000
_cell.length_b   1.000
_cell.length_c   1.000
_cell.angle_alpha   90.00
_cell.angle_beta   90.00
_cell.angle_gamma   90.00
#
_symmetry.space_group_name_H-M   'P 1'
#
loop_
_entity.id
_entity.type
_entity.pdbx_description
1 polymer ?
#
loop_
_entity_poly.entity_id
_entity_poly.type
_entity_poly.pdbx_seq_one_letter_code
_entity_poly.pdbx_strand_id
1 'polypeptide(L)'
;MDTQKIETAVKMIIEAVGEDANREGLQETPARVARMYQEIFAGLGQTAEEHLSKSFEIIDDNMVVEKDIFFHTMCEHHFLPFYGRAHIAYIPDGRVAGLSKLARTVEVYSKKPQIQERLNIEVADALMDYLGAKGAFVVIEAEHMCMSMRGVRKPGTATLTTVARGLFETDKDLRDQAYRLMGL
;
A
#
# COMPACT_ATOMS: atom_id res chain seq x y z
N MET A 1 6.41 0.93 18.80
CA MET A 1 5.74 -0.41 18.87
C MET A 1 6.24 -1.15 20.11
N ASP A 2 5.35 -1.81 20.84
CA ASP A 2 5.68 -2.59 22.06
C ASP A 2 5.97 -4.06 21.65
N THR A 3 7.24 -4.36 21.43
CA THR A 3 7.69 -5.68 20.99
C THR A 3 7.49 -6.75 22.05
N GLN A 4 7.67 -6.43 23.32
CA GLN A 4 7.52 -7.39 24.42
C GLN A 4 6.06 -7.85 24.56
N LYS A 5 5.12 -6.92 24.37
CA LYS A 5 3.69 -7.26 24.35
C LYS A 5 3.32 -8.14 23.15
N ILE A 6 3.93 -7.89 21.99
CA ILE A 6 3.73 -8.72 20.81
C ILE A 6 4.28 -10.13 21.04
N GLU A 7 5.49 -10.25 21.57
CA GLU A 7 6.09 -11.56 21.88
C GLU A 7 5.21 -12.38 22.82
N THR A 8 4.70 -11.74 23.88
CA THR A 8 3.78 -12.37 24.82
C THR A 8 2.50 -12.85 24.11
N ALA A 9 1.90 -11.99 23.28
CA ALA A 9 0.68 -12.33 22.54
C ALA A 9 0.90 -13.49 21.56
N VAL A 10 2.03 -13.51 20.84
CA VAL A 10 2.37 -14.58 19.90
C VAL A 10 2.55 -15.92 20.64
N LYS A 11 3.22 -15.92 21.80
CA LYS A 11 3.33 -17.12 22.64
C LYS A 11 1.96 -17.64 23.07
N MET A 12 1.08 -16.75 23.52
CA MET A 12 -0.29 -17.11 23.90
C MET A 12 -1.08 -17.68 22.70
N ILE A 13 -0.89 -17.16 21.49
CA ILE A 13 -1.52 -17.70 20.29
C ILE A 13 -1.01 -19.13 20.01
N ILE A 14 0.30 -19.36 20.06
CA ILE A 14 0.89 -20.69 19.85
C ILE A 14 0.30 -21.71 20.82
N GLU A 15 0.24 -21.37 22.09
CA GLU A 15 -0.34 -22.22 23.14
C GLU A 15 -1.86 -22.44 22.92
N ALA A 16 -2.58 -21.38 22.55
CA ALA A 16 -4.03 -21.43 22.36
C ALA A 16 -4.47 -22.29 21.15
N VAL A 17 -3.64 -22.42 20.12
CA VAL A 17 -3.92 -23.33 18.98
C VAL A 17 -3.52 -24.78 19.29
N GLY A 18 -2.97 -25.06 20.49
CA GLY A 18 -2.61 -26.39 20.96
C GLY A 18 -1.17 -26.83 20.63
N GLU A 19 -0.29 -25.88 20.30
CA GLU A 19 1.10 -26.15 19.96
C GLU A 19 2.03 -25.88 21.18
N ASP A 20 3.17 -26.57 21.27
CA ASP A 20 4.18 -26.35 22.31
C ASP A 20 5.12 -25.20 21.94
N ALA A 21 4.94 -24.07 22.61
CA ALA A 21 5.79 -22.88 22.41
C ALA A 21 7.27 -23.10 22.78
N ASN A 22 7.60 -24.18 23.51
CA ASN A 22 8.97 -24.46 23.95
C ASN A 22 9.72 -25.43 23.01
N ARG A 23 9.04 -26.03 22.03
CA ARG A 23 9.75 -26.88 21.07
C ARG A 23 10.71 -26.05 20.19
N GLU A 24 11.82 -26.63 19.79
CA GLU A 24 12.95 -25.98 19.12
C GLU A 24 12.53 -25.04 17.99
N GLY A 25 11.60 -25.45 17.11
CA GLY A 25 11.16 -24.64 15.96
C GLY A 25 10.30 -23.42 16.33
N LEU A 26 9.75 -23.33 17.54
CA LEU A 26 8.86 -22.25 17.98
C LEU A 26 9.45 -21.34 19.06
N GLN A 27 10.56 -21.71 19.72
CA GLN A 27 11.14 -20.93 20.81
C GLN A 27 11.46 -19.47 20.42
N GLU A 28 11.94 -19.25 19.19
CA GLU A 28 12.26 -17.90 18.70
C GLU A 28 11.11 -17.24 17.93
N THR A 29 10.01 -17.93 17.68
CA THR A 29 8.89 -17.41 16.86
C THR A 29 8.31 -16.11 17.43
N PRO A 30 8.08 -15.95 18.75
CA PRO A 30 7.60 -14.70 19.30
C PRO A 30 8.48 -13.50 18.95
N ALA A 31 9.79 -13.63 19.15
CA ALA A 31 10.74 -12.56 18.85
C ALA A 31 10.87 -12.28 17.35
N ARG A 32 10.78 -13.33 16.50
CA ARG A 32 10.79 -13.16 15.03
C ARG A 32 9.55 -12.42 14.54
N VAL A 33 8.38 -12.74 15.06
CA VAL A 33 7.12 -12.06 14.72
C VAL A 33 7.14 -10.61 15.21
N ALA A 34 7.67 -10.33 16.39
CA ALA A 34 7.79 -8.97 16.89
C ALA A 34 8.66 -8.10 15.95
N ARG A 35 9.83 -8.61 15.51
CA ARG A 35 10.70 -7.92 14.53
C ARG A 35 10.01 -7.75 13.17
N MET A 36 9.34 -8.77 12.68
CA MET A 36 8.56 -8.70 11.44
C MET A 36 7.51 -7.58 11.51
N TYR A 37 6.78 -7.47 12.61
CA TYR A 37 5.77 -6.41 12.79
C TYR A 37 6.36 -5.00 12.85
N GLN A 38 7.59 -4.84 13.38
CA GLN A 38 8.29 -3.55 13.30
C GLN A 38 8.53 -3.12 11.85
N GLU A 39 8.83 -4.06 10.96
CA GLU A 39 9.06 -3.80 9.55
C GLU A 39 7.75 -3.55 8.79
N ILE A 40 6.79 -4.47 8.89
CA ILE A 40 5.56 -4.38 8.08
C ILE A 40 4.57 -3.32 8.57
N PHE A 41 4.73 -2.80 9.77
CA PHE A 41 3.93 -1.70 10.33
C PHE A 41 4.73 -0.41 10.52
N ALA A 42 5.86 -0.27 9.83
CA ALA A 42 6.72 0.91 9.94
C ALA A 42 6.06 2.20 9.45
N GLY A 43 5.00 2.13 8.64
CA GLY A 43 4.24 3.28 8.16
C GLY A 43 3.18 3.82 9.13
N LEU A 44 2.99 3.17 10.30
CA LEU A 44 2.04 3.67 11.29
C LEU A 44 2.45 5.07 11.79
N GLY A 45 1.53 6.05 11.65
CA GLY A 45 1.75 7.44 12.04
C GLY A 45 2.65 8.23 11.08
N GLN A 46 3.02 7.65 9.93
CA GLN A 46 3.77 8.34 8.88
C GLN A 46 2.85 8.86 7.78
N THR A 47 3.33 9.91 7.08
CA THR A 47 2.73 10.45 5.86
C THR A 47 3.75 10.43 4.72
N ALA A 48 3.28 10.58 3.48
CA ALA A 48 4.17 10.69 2.32
C ALA A 48 4.78 12.09 2.13
N GLU A 49 4.51 13.04 3.01
CA GLU A 49 4.97 14.43 2.91
C GLU A 49 6.50 14.53 2.73
N GLU A 50 7.28 13.81 3.55
CA GLU A 50 8.75 13.81 3.44
C GLU A 50 9.24 13.37 2.07
N HIS A 51 8.50 12.51 1.40
CA HIS A 51 8.86 12.01 0.07
C HIS A 51 8.42 12.95 -1.04
N LEU A 52 7.16 13.38 -1.05
CA LEU A 52 6.56 14.15 -2.15
C LEU A 52 6.95 15.63 -2.13
N SER A 53 7.33 16.20 -0.97
CA SER A 53 7.91 17.54 -0.91
C SER A 53 9.26 17.67 -1.64
N LYS A 54 9.98 16.55 -1.83
CA LYS A 54 11.22 16.49 -2.63
C LYS A 54 10.89 16.34 -4.12
N SER A 55 10.49 17.43 -4.74
CA SER A 55 10.05 17.51 -6.13
C SER A 55 10.94 18.46 -6.96
N PHE A 56 10.83 18.39 -8.28
CA PHE A 56 11.61 19.17 -9.23
C PHE A 56 10.69 20.10 -10.03
N GLU A 57 11.18 21.28 -10.40
CA GLU A 57 10.44 22.20 -11.27
C GLU A 57 10.34 21.62 -12.70
N ILE A 58 9.19 21.81 -13.32
CA ILE A 58 8.92 21.45 -14.71
C ILE A 58 8.01 22.52 -15.33
N ILE A 59 8.22 22.81 -16.60
CA ILE A 59 7.40 23.82 -17.34
C ILE A 59 6.15 23.13 -17.95
N ASP A 60 6.26 21.84 -18.22
CA ASP A 60 5.22 21.06 -18.89
C ASP A 60 4.28 20.38 -17.88
N ASP A 61 3.03 20.20 -18.25
CA ASP A 61 1.99 19.54 -17.47
C ASP A 61 1.53 18.20 -18.08
N ASN A 62 2.38 17.56 -18.88
CA ASN A 62 2.11 16.24 -19.41
C ASN A 62 1.91 15.21 -18.28
N MET A 63 0.98 14.28 -18.51
CA MET A 63 0.71 13.19 -17.59
C MET A 63 1.98 12.38 -17.30
N VAL A 64 2.27 12.19 -16.02
CA VAL A 64 3.30 11.26 -15.55
C VAL A 64 2.63 9.97 -15.09
N VAL A 65 3.13 8.83 -15.54
CA VAL A 65 2.63 7.51 -15.13
C VAL A 65 3.77 6.66 -14.57
N GLU A 66 3.61 6.18 -13.36
CA GLU A 66 4.44 5.15 -12.73
C GLU A 66 3.58 3.91 -12.53
N LYS A 67 3.98 2.78 -13.06
CA LYS A 67 3.18 1.55 -13.02
C LYS A 67 3.94 0.37 -12.45
N ASP A 68 3.19 -0.67 -12.10
CA ASP A 68 3.75 -1.92 -11.58
C ASP A 68 4.51 -1.76 -10.25
N ILE A 69 4.14 -0.77 -9.44
CA ILE A 69 4.70 -0.58 -8.10
C ILE A 69 4.20 -1.72 -7.21
N PHE A 70 5.08 -2.68 -6.96
CA PHE A 70 4.73 -3.82 -6.13
C PHE A 70 4.64 -3.44 -4.66
N PHE A 71 3.63 -3.96 -3.94
CA PHE A 71 3.45 -3.72 -2.52
C PHE A 71 2.94 -4.96 -1.80
N HIS A 72 3.21 -5.00 -0.49
CA HIS A 72 2.55 -5.88 0.47
C HIS A 72 1.94 -5.03 1.57
N THR A 73 0.84 -5.50 2.13
CA THR A 73 0.21 -4.89 3.29
C THR A 73 -0.57 -5.94 4.08
N MET A 74 -1.10 -5.56 5.24
CA MET A 74 -1.88 -6.43 6.10
C MET A 74 -3.35 -6.03 6.11
N CYS A 75 -4.23 -6.95 5.71
CA CYS A 75 -5.66 -6.77 5.84
C CYS A 75 -6.04 -6.53 7.31
N GLU A 76 -6.68 -5.41 7.61
CA GLU A 76 -7.02 -5.04 8.99
C GLU A 76 -8.03 -5.98 9.65
N HIS A 77 -8.84 -6.70 8.85
CA HIS A 77 -9.87 -7.60 9.36
C HIS A 77 -9.33 -8.93 9.89
N HIS A 78 -8.23 -9.44 9.33
CA HIS A 78 -7.73 -10.79 9.63
C HIS A 78 -6.24 -10.82 9.97
N PHE A 79 -5.53 -9.71 9.84
CA PHE A 79 -4.06 -9.67 9.93
C PHE A 79 -3.37 -10.69 9.00
N LEU A 80 -4.00 -10.95 7.86
CA LEU A 80 -3.43 -11.71 6.76
C LEU A 80 -2.99 -10.76 5.64
N PRO A 81 -1.91 -11.08 4.91
CA PRO A 81 -1.44 -10.18 3.86
C PRO A 81 -2.40 -10.10 2.68
N PHE A 82 -2.41 -8.94 2.04
CA PHE A 82 -2.74 -8.80 0.64
C PHE A 82 -1.60 -8.06 -0.07
N TYR A 83 -1.41 -8.34 -1.33
CA TYR A 83 -0.28 -7.86 -2.10
C TYR A 83 -0.67 -7.72 -3.56
N GLY A 84 0.06 -6.86 -4.26
CA GLY A 84 -0.25 -6.61 -5.66
C GLY A 84 0.56 -5.48 -6.24
N ARG A 85 -0.06 -4.75 -7.18
CA ARG A 85 0.54 -3.66 -7.89
C ARG A 85 -0.30 -2.41 -7.78
N ALA A 86 0.37 -1.30 -7.53
CA ALA A 86 -0.21 0.03 -7.62
C ALA A 86 0.30 0.70 -8.91
N HIS A 87 -0.60 1.42 -9.57
CA HIS A 87 -0.32 2.21 -10.75
C HIS A 87 -0.79 3.64 -10.46
N ILE A 88 0.07 4.61 -10.70
CA ILE A 88 -0.16 6.02 -10.40
C ILE A 88 -0.05 6.81 -11.69
N ALA A 89 -1.06 7.61 -12.01
CA ALA A 89 -0.97 8.68 -12.97
C ALA A 89 -1.25 10.01 -12.27
N TYR A 90 -0.52 11.07 -12.62
CA TYR A 90 -0.82 12.40 -12.13
C TYR A 90 -0.49 13.46 -13.19
N ILE A 91 -1.16 14.61 -13.09
CA ILE A 91 -0.88 15.80 -13.89
C ILE A 91 -0.12 16.78 -12.99
N PRO A 92 1.13 17.12 -13.33
CA PRO A 92 1.91 18.10 -12.58
C PRO A 92 1.24 19.50 -12.53
N ASP A 93 1.57 20.26 -11.49
CA ASP A 93 1.34 21.72 -11.43
C ASP A 93 2.69 22.41 -11.17
N GLY A 94 3.49 22.53 -12.23
CA GLY A 94 4.82 23.12 -12.17
C GLY A 94 5.89 22.31 -11.44
N ARG A 95 5.54 21.15 -10.86
CA ARG A 95 6.48 20.28 -10.13
C ARG A 95 6.21 18.80 -10.38
N VAL A 96 7.29 18.02 -10.47
CA VAL A 96 7.24 16.55 -10.60
C VAL A 96 7.94 15.87 -9.44
N ALA A 97 7.38 14.75 -8.98
CA ALA A 97 8.03 13.90 -8.00
C ALA A 97 9.17 13.10 -8.64
N GLY A 98 10.26 12.88 -7.89
CA GLY A 98 11.21 11.85 -8.29
C GLY A 98 10.53 10.46 -8.31
N LEU A 99 10.80 9.62 -9.33
CA LEU A 99 10.12 8.34 -9.53
C LEU A 99 10.13 7.46 -8.27
N SER A 100 11.28 7.35 -7.60
CA SER A 100 11.39 6.61 -6.34
C SER A 100 10.49 7.14 -5.21
N LYS A 101 9.99 8.37 -5.30
CA LYS A 101 9.11 8.97 -4.29
C LYS A 101 7.68 8.47 -4.42
N LEU A 102 7.25 8.17 -5.63
CA LEU A 102 5.93 7.55 -5.88
C LEU A 102 5.90 6.14 -5.28
N ALA A 103 6.93 5.33 -5.52
CA ALA A 103 7.02 4.00 -4.92
C ALA A 103 7.06 4.07 -3.38
N ARG A 104 7.83 5.02 -2.81
CA ARG A 104 7.86 5.23 -1.34
C ARG A 104 6.54 5.71 -0.77
N THR A 105 5.76 6.49 -1.51
CA THR A 105 4.40 6.88 -1.10
C THR A 105 3.51 5.65 -0.93
N VAL A 106 3.52 4.73 -1.90
CA VAL A 106 2.81 3.44 -1.78
C VAL A 106 3.32 2.66 -0.57
N GLU A 107 4.65 2.61 -0.37
CA GLU A 107 5.26 1.88 0.74
C GLU A 107 4.82 2.42 2.11
N VAL A 108 4.81 3.74 2.33
CA VAL A 108 4.37 4.36 3.59
C VAL A 108 2.95 3.94 3.93
N TYR A 109 2.03 4.02 2.97
CA TYR A 109 0.62 3.73 3.23
C TYR A 109 0.31 2.23 3.23
N SER A 110 1.14 1.38 2.64
CA SER A 110 0.98 -0.07 2.70
C SER A 110 1.56 -0.68 3.99
N LYS A 111 2.50 -0.02 4.67
CA LYS A 111 3.11 -0.52 5.91
C LYS A 111 2.30 -0.22 7.18
N LYS A 112 1.01 -0.57 7.14
CA LYS A 112 0.08 -0.50 8.28
C LYS A 112 -1.11 -1.44 8.03
N PRO A 113 -1.97 -1.72 9.05
CA PRO A 113 -3.24 -2.44 8.80
C PRO A 113 -4.11 -1.64 7.83
N GLN A 114 -4.58 -2.28 6.74
CA GLN A 114 -5.21 -1.62 5.62
C GLN A 114 -6.45 -2.35 5.09
N ILE A 115 -7.24 -1.58 4.35
CA ILE A 115 -8.13 -2.07 3.30
C ILE A 115 -7.67 -1.47 1.97
N GLN A 116 -7.89 -2.17 0.88
CA GLN A 116 -7.39 -1.77 -0.44
C GLN A 116 -7.93 -0.41 -0.88
N GLU A 117 -9.19 -0.13 -0.61
CA GLU A 117 -9.86 1.13 -0.94
C GLU A 117 -9.21 2.32 -0.22
N ARG A 118 -8.87 2.17 1.08
CA ARG A 118 -8.21 3.22 1.84
C ARG A 118 -6.78 3.44 1.36
N LEU A 119 -6.02 2.38 1.09
CA LEU A 119 -4.68 2.49 0.51
C LEU A 119 -4.71 3.31 -0.78
N ASN A 120 -5.69 3.03 -1.65
CA ASN A 120 -5.86 3.72 -2.92
C ASN A 120 -6.16 5.22 -2.72
N ILE A 121 -7.08 5.55 -1.78
CA ILE A 121 -7.43 6.92 -1.42
C ILE A 121 -6.21 7.68 -0.87
N GLU A 122 -5.50 7.10 0.09
CA GLU A 122 -4.36 7.74 0.74
C GLU A 122 -3.22 8.06 -0.22
N VAL A 123 -2.97 7.17 -1.19
CA VAL A 123 -1.96 7.43 -2.23
C VAL A 123 -2.40 8.56 -3.15
N ALA A 124 -3.66 8.59 -3.58
CA ALA A 124 -4.18 9.64 -4.45
C ALA A 124 -4.20 11.01 -3.74
N ASP A 125 -4.69 11.05 -2.50
CA ASP A 125 -4.77 12.28 -1.70
C ASP A 125 -3.37 12.83 -1.40
N ALA A 126 -2.38 11.98 -1.14
CA ALA A 126 -1.00 12.41 -0.94
C ALA A 126 -0.39 13.15 -2.14
N LEU A 127 -0.72 12.73 -3.37
CA LEU A 127 -0.28 13.43 -4.59
C LEU A 127 -0.92 14.82 -4.70
N MET A 128 -2.17 14.96 -4.28
CA MET A 128 -2.84 16.25 -4.25
C MET A 128 -2.28 17.15 -3.16
N ASP A 129 -2.15 16.63 -1.94
CA ASP A 129 -1.84 17.40 -0.74
C ASP A 129 -0.35 17.80 -0.65
N TYR A 130 0.56 16.89 -1.01
CA TYR A 130 2.00 17.08 -0.77
C TYR A 130 2.80 17.39 -2.04
N LEU A 131 2.35 16.93 -3.20
CA LEU A 131 2.97 17.29 -4.48
C LEU A 131 2.28 18.49 -5.13
N GLY A 132 1.02 18.76 -4.80
CA GLY A 132 0.22 19.81 -5.40
C GLY A 132 -0.18 19.51 -6.84
N ALA A 133 -0.41 18.25 -7.19
CA ALA A 133 -0.79 17.84 -8.54
C ALA A 133 -2.16 18.44 -8.94
N LYS A 134 -2.35 18.76 -10.23
CA LYS A 134 -3.66 19.17 -10.80
C LYS A 134 -4.69 18.04 -10.77
N GLY A 135 -4.22 16.82 -10.75
CA GLY A 135 -5.04 15.62 -10.66
C GLY A 135 -4.20 14.39 -10.43
N ALA A 136 -4.79 13.41 -9.77
CA ALA A 136 -4.20 12.10 -9.51
C ALA A 136 -5.20 10.99 -9.84
N PHE A 137 -4.70 9.91 -10.43
CA PHE A 137 -5.46 8.70 -10.71
C PHE A 137 -4.65 7.49 -10.29
N VAL A 138 -5.18 6.73 -9.35
CA VAL A 138 -4.50 5.57 -8.77
C VAL A 138 -5.34 4.33 -9.01
N VAL A 139 -4.69 3.28 -9.50
CA VAL A 139 -5.27 1.95 -9.70
C VAL A 139 -4.48 0.95 -8.89
N ILE A 140 -5.16 0.13 -8.10
CA ILE A 140 -4.53 -0.95 -7.33
C ILE A 140 -5.19 -2.27 -7.73
N GLU A 141 -4.37 -3.24 -8.10
CA GLU A 141 -4.75 -4.62 -8.32
C GLU A 141 -4.06 -5.51 -7.27
N ALA A 142 -4.82 -6.30 -6.51
CA ALA A 142 -4.24 -7.12 -5.45
C ALA A 142 -4.97 -8.45 -5.23
N GLU A 143 -4.20 -9.46 -4.81
CA GLU A 143 -4.70 -10.73 -4.27
C GLU A 143 -4.75 -10.65 -2.75
N HIS A 144 -5.83 -11.16 -2.15
CA HIS A 144 -6.08 -11.13 -0.72
C HIS A 144 -6.00 -12.53 -0.12
N MET A 145 -5.01 -12.78 0.75
CA MET A 145 -4.88 -14.09 1.40
C MET A 145 -6.05 -14.42 2.32
N CYS A 146 -6.74 -13.42 2.85
CA CYS A 146 -7.98 -13.66 3.60
C CYS A 146 -9.11 -14.28 2.75
N MET A 147 -9.03 -14.18 1.41
CA MET A 147 -9.93 -14.83 0.46
C MET A 147 -9.34 -16.10 -0.15
N SER A 148 -8.03 -16.14 -0.43
CA SER A 148 -7.41 -17.24 -1.14
C SER A 148 -7.10 -18.44 -0.25
N MET A 149 -6.55 -18.25 0.96
CA MET A 149 -6.10 -19.35 1.82
C MET A 149 -7.15 -19.89 2.79
N ARG A 150 -8.20 -19.14 3.07
CA ARG A 150 -9.27 -19.47 4.02
C ARG A 150 -10.62 -18.90 3.56
N GLY A 151 -11.71 -19.17 4.29
CA GLY A 151 -13.04 -18.64 3.98
C GLY A 151 -13.53 -19.15 2.62
N VAL A 152 -13.69 -18.27 1.66
CA VAL A 152 -14.21 -18.60 0.31
C VAL A 152 -13.24 -19.39 -0.56
N ARG A 153 -11.95 -19.42 -0.22
CA ARG A 153 -10.90 -20.21 -0.88
C ARG A 153 -10.86 -20.02 -2.40
N LYS A 154 -10.66 -18.79 -2.84
CA LYS A 154 -10.55 -18.41 -4.27
C LYS A 154 -9.15 -17.88 -4.59
N PRO A 155 -8.13 -18.76 -4.71
CA PRO A 155 -6.79 -18.32 -5.11
C PRO A 155 -6.82 -17.77 -6.55
N GLY A 156 -5.96 -16.78 -6.83
CA GLY A 156 -5.87 -16.15 -8.13
C GLY A 156 -6.98 -15.13 -8.42
N THR A 157 -7.89 -14.87 -7.47
CA THR A 157 -8.84 -13.76 -7.61
C THR A 157 -8.14 -12.45 -7.29
N ALA A 158 -8.07 -11.54 -8.27
CA ALA A 158 -7.59 -10.18 -8.09
C ALA A 158 -8.76 -9.21 -7.87
N THR A 159 -8.58 -8.28 -6.94
CA THR A 159 -9.48 -7.14 -6.73
C THR A 159 -8.85 -5.90 -7.35
N LEU A 160 -9.61 -5.20 -8.19
CA LEU A 160 -9.20 -3.94 -8.79
C LEU A 160 -9.97 -2.78 -8.14
N THR A 161 -9.24 -1.76 -7.67
CA THR A 161 -9.82 -0.53 -7.14
C THR A 161 -9.21 0.69 -7.82
N THR A 162 -10.00 1.75 -7.95
CA THR A 162 -9.56 2.99 -8.62
C THR A 162 -9.98 4.21 -7.81
N VAL A 163 -9.14 5.22 -7.79
CA VAL A 163 -9.46 6.53 -7.21
C VAL A 163 -9.00 7.62 -8.16
N ALA A 164 -9.88 8.55 -8.44
CA ALA A 164 -9.61 9.77 -9.20
C ALA A 164 -9.67 10.99 -8.29
N ARG A 165 -8.81 11.98 -8.53
CA ARG A 165 -8.79 13.29 -7.87
C ARG A 165 -8.51 14.40 -8.87
N GLY A 166 -9.04 15.59 -8.58
CA GLY A 166 -8.81 16.77 -9.41
C GLY A 166 -9.29 16.57 -10.85
N LEU A 167 -8.45 16.86 -11.84
CA LEU A 167 -8.79 16.76 -13.26
C LEU A 167 -9.33 15.38 -13.67
N PHE A 168 -8.86 14.31 -13.03
CA PHE A 168 -9.32 12.97 -13.34
C PHE A 168 -10.76 12.69 -12.86
N GLU A 169 -11.34 13.48 -11.97
CA GLU A 169 -12.72 13.27 -11.51
C GLU A 169 -13.75 13.59 -12.61
N THR A 170 -13.48 14.62 -13.40
CA THR A 170 -14.41 15.12 -14.41
C THR A 170 -14.04 14.73 -15.84
N ASP A 171 -12.76 14.52 -16.13
CA ASP A 171 -12.27 14.20 -17.47
C ASP A 171 -12.15 12.67 -17.66
N LYS A 172 -13.11 12.11 -18.40
CA LYS A 172 -13.15 10.69 -18.73
C LYS A 172 -12.02 10.31 -19.71
N ASP A 173 -11.74 11.16 -20.69
CA ASP A 173 -10.75 10.88 -21.73
C ASP A 173 -9.35 10.82 -21.09
N LEU A 174 -9.10 11.66 -20.10
CA LEU A 174 -7.88 11.66 -19.33
C LEU A 174 -7.70 10.34 -18.54
N ARG A 175 -8.78 9.84 -17.91
CA ARG A 175 -8.74 8.52 -17.25
C ARG A 175 -8.49 7.38 -18.24
N ASP A 176 -9.18 7.39 -19.38
CA ASP A 176 -9.01 6.38 -20.43
C ASP A 176 -7.58 6.40 -21.01
N GLN A 177 -6.98 7.58 -21.11
CA GLN A 177 -5.56 7.71 -21.46
C GLN A 177 -4.64 7.11 -20.41
N ALA A 178 -4.89 7.40 -19.12
CA ALA A 178 -4.11 6.83 -18.01
C ALA A 178 -4.19 5.30 -17.99
N TYR A 179 -5.38 4.72 -18.14
CA TYR A 179 -5.55 3.26 -18.25
C TYR A 179 -4.71 2.66 -19.37
N ARG A 180 -4.77 3.24 -20.57
CA ARG A 180 -3.96 2.76 -21.72
C ARG A 180 -2.46 2.81 -21.44
N LEU A 181 -1.96 3.88 -20.79
CA LEU A 181 -0.54 4.01 -20.45
C LEU A 181 -0.12 3.04 -19.35
N MET A 182 -1.00 2.72 -18.41
CA MET A 182 -0.79 1.68 -17.39
C MET A 182 -0.76 0.27 -18.02
N GLY A 183 -1.41 0.08 -19.17
CA GLY A 183 -1.55 -1.23 -19.81
C GLY A 183 -2.73 -2.04 -19.28
N LEU A 184 -3.76 -1.35 -18.76
CA LEU A 184 -4.97 -1.91 -18.19
C LEU A 184 -6.17 -1.76 -19.14
#